data_808b347e3a967b778952ebe729a409ee
#
_entry.id   808b347e3a967b778952ebe729a409ee
#
_cell.length_a   1.000
_cell.length_b   1.000
_cell.length_c   1.000
_cell.angle_alpha   90.00
_cell.angle_beta   90.00
_cell.angle_gamma   90.00
#
_symmetry.space_group_name_H-M   'P 1'
#
loop_
_entity.id
_entity.type
_entity.pdbx_description
1 polymer ?
#
loop_
_entity_poly.entity_id
_entity_poly.type
_entity_poly.pdbx_seq_one_letter_code
_entity_poly.pdbx_strand_id
1 'polypeptide(L)'
;TSADDLFMVKDKTMDIVVCVLALQNIEKLQETLKEASRVLRDGGKFLCVINHPSFRNPTHTHWGFDEAEDKQYRRVEEYLSESKIKIDMTPGSRTDKKFTVSFHRPLQLYVKLLTKASFAITRIEEWESHKASEKGPRQRAENKARKEIPLFMCIESTKIV
;
A
#
# COMPACT_ATOMS: atom_id res chain seq x y z
N THR A 1 -4.62 8.68 -20.19
CA THR A 1 -4.10 9.54 -19.10
C THR A 1 -3.44 8.64 -18.09
N SER A 2 -2.25 8.99 -17.62
CA SER A 2 -1.55 8.31 -16.53
C SER A 2 -1.85 9.02 -15.21
N ALA A 3 -1.66 8.35 -14.07
CA ALA A 3 -1.89 8.95 -12.76
C ALA A 3 -0.89 10.08 -12.43
N ASP A 4 0.26 10.10 -13.09
CA ASP A 4 1.28 11.15 -13.01
C ASP A 4 1.07 12.30 -14.01
N ASP A 5 0.00 12.22 -14.83
CA ASP A 5 -0.37 13.24 -15.82
C ASP A 5 -1.89 13.19 -16.08
N LEU A 6 -2.64 13.94 -15.29
CA LEU A 6 -4.10 14.05 -15.37
C LEU A 6 -4.55 15.27 -16.22
N PHE A 7 -3.85 15.54 -17.33
CA PHE A 7 -4.06 16.75 -18.16
C PHE A 7 -5.52 17.00 -18.58
N MET A 8 -6.35 15.95 -18.66
CA MET A 8 -7.77 16.08 -19.00
C MET A 8 -8.63 16.61 -17.85
N VAL A 9 -8.11 16.61 -16.62
CA VAL A 9 -8.82 17.08 -15.44
C VAL A 9 -8.32 18.48 -15.09
N LYS A 10 -9.24 19.45 -15.04
CA LYS A 10 -8.93 20.83 -14.70
C LYS A 10 -8.50 20.96 -13.24
N ASP A 11 -7.68 21.99 -12.96
CA ASP A 11 -7.24 22.32 -11.62
C ASP A 11 -8.43 22.59 -10.69
N LYS A 12 -8.34 22.14 -9.45
CA LYS A 12 -9.30 22.44 -8.37
C LYS A 12 -10.77 22.11 -8.69
N THR A 13 -11.00 21.03 -9.45
CA THR A 13 -12.36 20.61 -9.81
C THR A 13 -12.88 19.42 -9.04
N MET A 14 -12.00 18.68 -8.37
CA MET A 14 -12.37 17.47 -7.64
C MET A 14 -12.48 17.72 -6.14
N ASP A 15 -13.51 17.13 -5.52
CA ASP A 15 -13.70 17.16 -4.07
C ASP A 15 -12.88 16.07 -3.39
N ILE A 16 -12.80 14.91 -4.03
CA ILE A 16 -12.13 13.73 -3.48
C ILE A 16 -11.37 13.01 -4.61
N VAL A 17 -10.17 12.58 -4.30
CA VAL A 17 -9.38 11.63 -5.11
C VAL A 17 -9.17 10.37 -4.29
N VAL A 18 -9.48 9.22 -4.86
CA VAL A 18 -9.33 7.91 -4.21
C VAL A 18 -8.40 7.03 -5.02
N CYS A 19 -7.43 6.41 -4.34
CA CYS A 19 -6.47 5.49 -4.94
C CYS A 19 -6.39 4.21 -4.11
N VAL A 20 -6.95 3.11 -4.61
CA VAL A 20 -7.01 1.84 -3.89
C VAL A 20 -6.05 0.82 -4.51
N LEU A 21 -5.07 0.37 -3.72
CA LEU A 21 -4.09 -0.67 -4.06
C LEU A 21 -3.36 -0.43 -5.40
N ALA A 22 -3.15 0.83 -5.76
CA ALA A 22 -2.48 1.21 -7.01
C ALA A 22 -1.17 1.97 -6.78
N LEU A 23 -1.03 2.78 -5.71
CA LEU A 23 0.17 3.61 -5.49
C LEU A 23 1.47 2.79 -5.43
N GLN A 24 1.43 1.58 -4.89
CA GLN A 24 2.61 0.70 -4.87
C GLN A 24 3.01 0.17 -6.25
N ASN A 25 2.19 0.35 -7.28
CA ASN A 25 2.48 -0.03 -8.65
C ASN A 25 2.89 1.16 -9.54
N ILE A 26 2.87 2.36 -8.99
CA ILE A 26 3.22 3.60 -9.68
C ILE A 26 4.67 3.98 -9.38
N GLU A 27 5.48 4.10 -10.43
CA GLU A 27 6.90 4.47 -10.31
C GLU A 27 7.05 5.94 -9.89
N LYS A 28 6.35 6.85 -10.56
CA LYS A 28 6.41 8.28 -10.35
C LYS A 28 5.44 8.75 -9.25
N LEU A 29 5.66 8.27 -8.02
CA LEU A 29 4.75 8.56 -6.91
C LEU A 29 4.65 10.07 -6.60
N GLN A 30 5.77 10.80 -6.64
CA GLN A 30 5.78 12.24 -6.35
C GLN A 30 4.93 13.02 -7.35
N GLU A 31 5.06 12.74 -8.63
CA GLU A 31 4.31 13.36 -9.72
C GLU A 31 2.81 13.03 -9.58
N THR A 32 2.48 11.77 -9.31
CA THR A 32 1.11 11.32 -9.05
C THR A 32 0.46 12.08 -7.90
N LEU A 33 1.16 12.27 -6.79
CA LEU A 33 0.64 13.02 -5.65
C LEU A 33 0.49 14.52 -5.94
N LYS A 34 1.39 15.10 -6.76
CA LYS A 34 1.25 16.49 -7.24
C LYS A 34 0.02 16.66 -8.12
N GLU A 35 -0.21 15.72 -9.05
CA GLU A 35 -1.40 15.74 -9.90
C GLU A 35 -2.69 15.55 -9.09
N ALA A 36 -2.71 14.63 -8.13
CA ALA A 36 -3.82 14.48 -7.20
C ALA A 36 -4.11 15.79 -6.44
N SER A 37 -3.07 16.47 -5.98
CA SER A 37 -3.20 17.79 -5.32
C SER A 37 -3.69 18.86 -6.28
N ARG A 38 -3.18 18.93 -7.53
CA ARG A 38 -3.58 19.90 -8.53
C ARG A 38 -5.07 19.83 -8.83
N VAL A 39 -5.59 18.63 -9.07
CA VAL A 39 -7.00 18.45 -9.46
C VAL A 39 -7.98 18.65 -8.29
N LEU A 40 -7.53 18.44 -7.05
CA LEU A 40 -8.33 18.69 -5.86
C LEU A 40 -8.50 20.19 -5.60
N ARG A 41 -9.70 20.60 -5.21
CA ARG A 41 -9.93 21.92 -4.63
C ARG A 41 -9.20 22.04 -3.27
N ASP A 42 -9.02 23.26 -2.82
CA ASP A 42 -8.48 23.52 -1.49
C ASP A 42 -9.41 22.95 -0.42
N GLY A 43 -8.90 22.22 0.56
CA GLY A 43 -9.68 21.42 1.51
C GLY A 43 -10.23 20.11 0.96
N GLY A 44 -9.98 19.77 -0.31
CA GLY A 44 -10.35 18.49 -0.91
C GLY A 44 -9.60 17.32 -0.29
N LYS A 45 -10.15 16.12 -0.37
CA LYS A 45 -9.64 14.93 0.30
C LYS A 45 -8.90 13.99 -0.66
N PHE A 46 -7.79 13.46 -0.22
CA PHE A 46 -7.08 12.36 -0.85
C PHE A 46 -7.11 11.14 0.06
N LEU A 47 -7.67 10.04 -0.43
CA LEU A 47 -7.71 8.75 0.27
C LEU A 47 -6.90 7.73 -0.51
N CYS A 48 -5.96 7.07 0.13
CA CYS A 48 -5.28 5.95 -0.49
C CYS A 48 -5.26 4.72 0.41
N VAL A 49 -5.48 3.57 -0.22
CA VAL A 49 -5.25 2.26 0.40
C VAL A 49 -4.05 1.63 -0.25
N ILE A 50 -3.07 1.24 0.54
CA ILE A 50 -1.83 0.62 0.09
C ILE A 50 -1.60 -0.72 0.80
N ASN A 51 -0.78 -1.58 0.23
CA ASN A 51 -0.17 -2.67 0.98
C ASN A 51 0.58 -2.09 2.18
N HIS A 52 0.43 -2.69 3.36
CA HIS A 52 1.09 -2.19 4.56
C HIS A 52 2.61 -2.16 4.36
N PRO A 53 3.26 -0.99 4.45
CA PRO A 53 4.69 -0.86 4.12
C PRO A 53 5.58 -1.79 4.95
N SER A 54 5.29 -1.95 6.25
CA SER A 54 6.10 -2.79 7.13
C SER A 54 5.77 -4.28 6.99
N PHE A 55 4.51 -4.65 6.77
CA PHE A 55 4.09 -6.03 6.91
C PHE A 55 3.74 -6.72 5.59
N ARG A 56 3.64 -5.98 4.49
CA ARG A 56 3.34 -6.55 3.18
C ARG A 56 4.28 -6.04 2.10
N ASN A 57 5.58 -6.13 2.36
CA ASN A 57 6.62 -5.90 1.36
C ASN A 57 6.90 -7.22 0.62
N PRO A 58 6.65 -7.31 -0.70
CA PRO A 58 7.00 -8.50 -1.46
C PRO A 58 8.48 -8.82 -1.32
N THR A 59 8.84 -10.08 -1.19
CA THR A 59 10.21 -10.62 -1.03
C THR A 59 10.92 -10.29 0.29
N HIS A 60 10.51 -9.26 1.03
CA HIS A 60 11.18 -8.83 2.28
C HIS A 60 10.28 -8.99 3.52
N THR A 61 9.10 -9.61 3.37
CA THR A 61 8.26 -9.99 4.50
C THR A 61 7.69 -11.38 4.32
N HIS A 62 7.87 -12.21 5.33
CA HIS A 62 7.47 -13.61 5.32
C HIS A 62 6.72 -14.00 6.58
N TRP A 63 5.75 -14.90 6.45
CA TRP A 63 5.18 -15.58 7.59
C TRP A 63 6.13 -16.66 8.08
N GLY A 64 6.41 -16.70 9.37
CA GLY A 64 7.12 -17.77 10.04
C GLY A 64 6.26 -18.37 11.14
N PHE A 65 6.68 -19.51 11.65
CA PHE A 65 6.00 -20.21 12.73
C PHE A 65 7.01 -20.67 13.76
N ASP A 66 6.76 -20.38 15.03
CA ASP A 66 7.53 -20.86 16.16
C ASP A 66 6.80 -22.06 16.76
N GLU A 67 7.37 -23.25 16.60
CA GLU A 67 6.80 -24.51 17.10
C GLU A 67 6.82 -24.60 18.63
N ALA A 68 7.81 -23.98 19.27
CA ALA A 68 7.93 -24.04 20.74
C ALA A 68 6.88 -23.19 21.45
N GLU A 69 6.53 -22.06 20.84
CA GLU A 69 5.54 -21.13 21.41
C GLU A 69 4.14 -21.27 20.77
N ASP A 70 3.97 -22.16 19.78
CA ASP A 70 2.75 -22.28 18.95
C ASP A 70 2.27 -20.93 18.43
N LYS A 71 3.20 -20.15 17.86
CA LYS A 71 2.96 -18.77 17.39
C LYS A 71 3.35 -18.58 15.94
N GLN A 72 2.46 -17.97 15.18
CA GLN A 72 2.83 -17.40 13.88
C GLN A 72 3.31 -15.97 14.06
N TYR A 73 4.37 -15.62 13.35
CA TYR A 73 4.96 -14.28 13.34
C TYR A 73 5.18 -13.76 11.93
N ARG A 74 5.41 -12.46 11.81
CA ARG A 74 5.79 -11.80 10.55
C ARG A 74 7.24 -11.33 10.64
N ARG A 75 8.11 -11.93 9.82
CA ARG A 75 9.49 -11.48 9.64
C ARG A 75 9.51 -10.30 8.67
N VAL A 76 10.21 -9.24 9.03
CA VAL A 76 10.37 -8.02 8.23
C VAL A 76 11.85 -7.77 8.01
N GLU A 77 12.26 -7.59 6.76
CA GLU A 77 13.65 -7.32 6.37
C GLU A 77 13.68 -6.09 5.47
N GLU A 78 14.82 -5.38 5.49
CA GLU A 78 15.13 -4.24 4.59
C GLU A 78 14.01 -3.19 4.48
N TYR A 79 13.28 -2.94 5.58
CA TYR A 79 12.10 -2.07 5.58
C TYR A 79 12.39 -0.64 5.09
N LEU A 80 13.54 -0.06 5.43
CA LEU A 80 13.89 1.31 5.05
C LEU A 80 14.40 1.43 3.61
N SER A 81 14.77 0.33 2.97
CA SER A 81 15.31 0.29 1.61
C SER A 81 14.18 0.28 0.59
N GLU A 82 14.19 1.24 -0.35
CA GLU A 82 13.27 1.19 -1.47
C GLU A 82 13.64 0.05 -2.42
N SER A 83 12.64 -0.65 -2.94
CA SER A 83 12.87 -1.73 -3.92
C SER A 83 11.82 -1.74 -5.02
N LYS A 84 12.23 -2.25 -6.19
CA LYS A 84 11.39 -2.46 -7.37
C LYS A 84 11.32 -3.95 -7.68
N ILE A 85 10.16 -4.53 -7.57
CA ILE A 85 9.96 -5.98 -7.65
C ILE A 85 8.97 -6.29 -8.77
N LYS A 86 9.37 -7.22 -9.65
CA LYS A 86 8.49 -7.75 -10.69
C LYS A 86 7.67 -8.91 -10.11
N ILE A 87 6.35 -8.78 -10.15
CA ILE A 87 5.41 -9.76 -9.60
C ILE A 87 4.75 -10.50 -10.76
N ASP A 88 4.78 -11.83 -10.72
CA ASP A 88 4.01 -12.68 -11.63
C ASP A 88 2.54 -12.68 -11.18
N MET A 89 1.65 -12.18 -12.02
CA MET A 89 0.21 -12.10 -11.76
C MET A 89 -0.52 -13.39 -12.13
N THR A 90 0.16 -14.31 -12.82
CA THR A 90 -0.38 -15.60 -13.27
C THR A 90 0.52 -16.76 -12.84
N PRO A 91 0.78 -16.91 -11.51
CA PRO A 91 1.64 -17.98 -11.04
C PRO A 91 1.04 -19.33 -11.43
N GLY A 92 1.85 -20.18 -12.07
CA GLY A 92 1.41 -21.50 -12.57
C GLY A 92 0.99 -21.53 -14.04
N SER A 93 0.75 -20.40 -14.70
CA SER A 93 0.53 -20.37 -16.16
C SER A 93 1.85 -20.61 -16.89
N ARG A 94 1.85 -21.54 -17.85
CA ARG A 94 3.00 -21.81 -18.71
C ARG A 94 2.99 -20.97 -20.00
N THR A 95 1.83 -20.49 -20.42
CA THR A 95 1.63 -19.88 -21.74
C THR A 95 1.32 -18.39 -21.71
N ASP A 96 0.69 -17.88 -20.63
CA ASP A 96 0.28 -16.46 -20.52
C ASP A 96 0.81 -15.87 -19.21
N LYS A 97 2.08 -15.44 -19.23
CA LYS A 97 2.70 -14.79 -18.08
C LYS A 97 2.43 -13.29 -18.11
N LYS A 98 1.67 -12.82 -17.13
CA LYS A 98 1.41 -11.39 -16.89
C LYS A 98 2.21 -10.92 -15.70
N PHE A 99 2.92 -9.82 -15.87
CA PHE A 99 3.74 -9.25 -14.81
C PHE A 99 3.24 -7.85 -14.45
N THR A 100 3.33 -7.51 -13.19
CA THR A 100 3.25 -6.14 -12.71
C THR A 100 4.52 -5.79 -11.95
N VAL A 101 4.71 -4.49 -11.72
CA VAL A 101 5.83 -4.01 -10.90
C VAL A 101 5.24 -3.48 -9.60
N SER A 102 5.85 -3.85 -8.48
CA SER A 102 5.54 -3.27 -7.18
C SER A 102 6.76 -2.54 -6.65
N PHE A 103 6.55 -1.35 -6.14
CA PHE A 103 7.57 -0.52 -5.53
C PHE A 103 7.37 -0.54 -4.02
N HIS A 104 8.32 -1.10 -3.29
CA HIS A 104 8.35 -0.92 -1.86
C HIS A 104 8.89 0.46 -1.51
N ARG A 105 8.19 1.11 -0.60
CA ARG A 105 8.55 2.40 -0.02
C ARG A 105 8.20 2.41 1.46
N PRO A 106 9.11 2.82 2.36
CA PRO A 106 8.80 2.91 3.78
C PRO A 106 7.74 3.99 4.05
N LEU A 107 6.97 3.85 5.11
CA LEU A 107 5.90 4.78 5.47
C LEU A 107 6.36 6.24 5.50
N GLN A 108 7.56 6.49 6.03
CA GLN A 108 8.13 7.84 6.07
C GLN A 108 8.22 8.51 4.69
N LEU A 109 8.42 7.74 3.61
CA LEU A 109 8.50 8.30 2.27
C LEU A 109 7.11 8.74 1.77
N TYR A 110 6.07 7.94 2.03
CA TYR A 110 4.69 8.33 1.74
C TYR A 110 4.32 9.64 2.46
N VAL A 111 4.62 9.73 3.77
CA VAL A 111 4.37 10.94 4.57
C VAL A 111 5.10 12.15 4.00
N LYS A 112 6.40 12.02 3.70
CA LYS A 112 7.22 13.10 3.11
C LYS A 112 6.66 13.57 1.77
N LEU A 113 6.27 12.65 0.89
CA LEU A 113 5.76 13.00 -0.44
C LEU A 113 4.35 13.60 -0.38
N LEU A 114 3.48 13.12 0.51
CA LEU A 114 2.18 13.74 0.76
C LEU A 114 2.34 15.18 1.25
N THR A 115 3.18 15.41 2.25
CA THR A 115 3.46 16.76 2.76
C THR A 115 4.02 17.67 1.66
N LYS A 116 4.94 17.15 0.83
CA LYS A 116 5.52 17.90 -0.29
C LYS A 116 4.49 18.25 -1.38
N ALA A 117 3.43 17.47 -1.50
CA ALA A 117 2.30 17.70 -2.40
C ALA A 117 1.16 18.52 -1.75
N SER A 118 1.44 19.24 -0.65
CA SER A 118 0.47 20.06 0.11
C SER A 118 -0.69 19.25 0.70
N PHE A 119 -0.43 18.04 1.19
CA PHE A 119 -1.39 17.25 1.94
C PHE A 119 -1.06 17.23 3.44
N ALA A 120 -2.06 17.49 4.27
CA ALA A 120 -2.03 17.17 5.69
C ALA A 120 -2.70 15.82 5.94
N ILE A 121 -1.99 14.86 6.51
CA ILE A 121 -2.57 13.57 6.89
C ILE A 121 -3.52 13.79 8.05
N THR A 122 -4.78 13.38 7.90
CA THR A 122 -5.84 13.55 8.89
C THR A 122 -6.20 12.25 9.58
N ARG A 123 -5.95 11.09 8.94
CA ARG A 123 -6.22 9.78 9.52
C ARG A 123 -5.33 8.70 8.89
N ILE A 124 -4.91 7.75 9.71
CA ILE A 124 -4.31 6.49 9.27
C ILE A 124 -5.10 5.36 9.92
N GLU A 125 -5.47 4.36 9.13
CA GLU A 125 -6.06 3.12 9.60
C GLU A 125 -5.26 1.94 9.07
N GLU A 126 -5.06 0.96 9.92
CA GLU A 126 -4.37 -0.28 9.60
C GLU A 126 -5.40 -1.41 9.58
N TRP A 127 -5.44 -2.15 8.47
CA TRP A 127 -6.48 -3.15 8.26
C TRP A 127 -5.89 -4.55 8.19
N GLU A 128 -6.52 -5.45 8.91
CA GLU A 128 -6.24 -6.89 8.85
C GLU A 128 -6.70 -7.51 7.52
N SER A 129 -6.28 -8.73 7.26
CA SER A 129 -6.82 -9.53 6.16
C SER A 129 -8.05 -10.30 6.64
N HIS A 130 -9.16 -10.21 5.89
CA HIS A 130 -10.37 -10.99 6.16
C HIS A 130 -10.23 -12.49 5.81
N LYS A 131 -9.07 -12.92 5.27
CA LYS A 131 -8.83 -14.31 4.93
C LYS A 131 -8.65 -15.14 6.19
N ALA A 132 -9.39 -16.26 6.29
CA ALA A 132 -9.16 -17.29 7.28
C ALA A 132 -8.12 -18.30 6.75
N SER A 133 -7.35 -18.89 7.67
CA SER A 133 -6.44 -19.98 7.37
C SER A 133 -7.19 -21.29 7.16
N GLU A 134 -6.61 -22.17 6.38
CA GLU A 134 -7.14 -23.51 6.16
C GLU A 134 -7.20 -24.32 7.46
N LYS A 135 -8.08 -25.33 7.51
CA LYS A 135 -8.17 -26.20 8.67
C LYS A 135 -6.87 -26.98 8.84
N GLY A 136 -6.32 -26.94 10.05
CA GLY A 136 -5.08 -27.62 10.38
C GLY A 136 -4.59 -27.28 11.79
N PRO A 137 -3.52 -27.94 12.27
CA PRO A 137 -3.02 -27.78 13.64
C PRO A 137 -2.60 -26.32 13.94
N ARG A 138 -2.12 -25.57 12.97
CA ARG A 138 -1.69 -24.17 13.10
C ARG A 138 -2.79 -23.13 12.91
N GLN A 139 -4.01 -23.53 12.52
CA GLN A 139 -5.09 -22.61 12.13
C GLN A 139 -5.37 -21.54 13.18
N ARG A 140 -5.36 -21.90 14.48
CA ARG A 140 -5.64 -20.97 15.58
C ARG A 140 -4.58 -19.87 15.66
N ALA A 141 -3.32 -20.27 15.64
CA ALA A 141 -2.18 -19.34 15.71
C ALA A 141 -2.12 -18.44 14.46
N GLU A 142 -2.35 -19.03 13.29
CA GLU A 142 -2.41 -18.31 12.02
C GLU A 142 -3.52 -17.24 11.99
N ASN A 143 -4.74 -17.62 12.38
CA ASN A 143 -5.87 -16.70 12.43
C ASN A 143 -5.65 -15.59 13.46
N LYS A 144 -5.03 -15.89 14.61
CA LYS A 144 -4.66 -14.87 15.60
C LYS A 144 -3.66 -13.88 14.99
N ALA A 145 -2.59 -14.37 14.37
CA ALA A 145 -1.58 -13.50 13.77
C ALA A 145 -2.16 -12.62 12.63
N ARG A 146 -3.10 -13.14 11.83
CA ARG A 146 -3.79 -12.39 10.78
C ARG A 146 -4.65 -11.23 11.31
N LYS A 147 -5.18 -11.36 12.52
CA LYS A 147 -5.97 -10.30 13.19
C LYS A 147 -5.09 -9.24 13.84
N GLU A 148 -3.89 -9.62 14.27
CA GLU A 148 -2.98 -8.72 15.00
C GLU A 148 -1.96 -8.01 14.09
N ILE A 149 -1.72 -8.55 12.88
CA ILE A 149 -0.73 -8.01 11.96
C ILE A 149 -1.44 -7.47 10.72
N PRO A 150 -1.55 -6.15 10.57
CA PRO A 150 -2.25 -5.53 9.45
C PRO A 150 -1.49 -5.74 8.13
N LEU A 151 -2.22 -6.02 7.07
CA LEU A 151 -1.66 -6.19 5.73
C LEU A 151 -1.98 -5.04 4.78
N PHE A 152 -2.82 -4.12 5.20
CA PHE A 152 -3.22 -2.95 4.43
C PHE A 152 -3.18 -1.71 5.32
N MET A 153 -3.00 -0.56 4.70
CA MET A 153 -3.03 0.74 5.36
C MET A 153 -3.87 1.71 4.53
N CYS A 154 -4.79 2.39 5.19
CA CYS A 154 -5.54 3.51 4.62
C CYS A 154 -4.95 4.81 5.16
N ILE A 155 -4.66 5.75 4.26
CA ILE A 155 -4.22 7.11 4.61
C ILE A 155 -5.26 8.07 4.06
N GLU A 156 -5.87 8.85 4.92
CA GLU A 156 -6.70 10.00 4.57
C GLU A 156 -5.91 11.29 4.76
N SER A 157 -5.96 12.15 3.77
CA SER A 157 -5.26 13.43 3.78
C SER A 157 -6.17 14.53 3.25
N THR A 158 -5.98 15.74 3.73
CA THR A 158 -6.67 16.93 3.23
C THR A 158 -5.67 17.85 2.55
N LYS A 159 -6.04 18.35 1.37
CA LYS A 159 -5.21 19.36 0.68
C LYS A 159 -5.22 20.65 1.49
N ILE A 160 -4.03 21.09 1.86
CA ILE A 160 -3.80 22.40 2.48
C ILE A 160 -3.38 23.44 1.41
N VAL A 161 -3.67 24.68 1.69
CA VAL A 161 -3.34 25.82 0.78
C VAL A 161 -1.83 26.08 0.75
#